data_31e2530924a43e6ae697f78b6fac69f7
#
_entry.id   31e2530924a43e6ae697f78b6fac69f7
#
_cell.length_a   1.000
_cell.length_b   1.000
_cell.length_c   1.000
_cell.angle_alpha   90.00
_cell.angle_beta   90.00
_cell.angle_gamma   90.00
#
_symmetry.space_group_name_H-M   'P 1'
#
loop_
_entity.id
_entity.type
_entity.pdbx_description
1 polymer ?
#
loop_
_entity_poly.entity_id
_entity_poly.type
_entity_poly.pdbx_seq_one_letter_code
_entity_poly.pdbx_strand_id
1 'polypeptide(L)'
;MNEQKVLLPRKATVSRQTKETKVEISLDLDGTGESRIQTGIGFFDHMLTLMARHGLFTLEIEAAGDLEVDSHHTVEDVGIVLGQAIAKAAGEKYGIRRYGQIYVPMDEALALVVLDFSGRSYLAFEAELGQGRVGGLDVEMVEEFLRALADNAGITLHIRM
;
A
#
# COMPACT_ATOMS: atom_id res chain seq x y z
N MET A 1 -30.51 18.53 -18.95
CA MET A 1 -30.00 17.21 -19.37
C MET A 1 -28.92 16.83 -18.39
N ASN A 2 -29.18 15.84 -17.53
CA ASN A 2 -28.13 15.32 -16.62
C ASN A 2 -27.18 14.47 -17.47
N GLU A 3 -26.01 14.98 -17.76
CA GLU A 3 -24.91 14.15 -18.22
C GLU A 3 -24.57 13.18 -17.10
N GLN A 4 -24.97 11.92 -17.24
CA GLN A 4 -24.44 10.85 -16.39
C GLN A 4 -22.93 10.79 -16.64
N LYS A 5 -22.15 11.35 -15.71
CA LYS A 5 -20.70 11.25 -15.72
C LYS A 5 -20.35 9.76 -15.61
N VAL A 6 -19.91 9.18 -16.70
CA VAL A 6 -19.42 7.79 -16.71
C VAL A 6 -18.22 7.74 -15.77
N LEU A 7 -18.36 7.04 -14.66
CA LEU A 7 -17.23 6.80 -13.76
C LEU A 7 -16.25 5.90 -14.50
N LEU A 8 -15.05 6.40 -14.73
CA LEU A 8 -13.97 5.61 -15.32
C LEU A 8 -13.56 4.51 -14.31
N PRO A 9 -13.16 3.32 -14.80
CA PRO A 9 -12.65 2.26 -13.94
C PRO A 9 -11.47 2.77 -13.10
N ARG A 10 -11.49 2.50 -11.80
CA ARG A 10 -10.42 2.90 -10.88
C ARG A 10 -9.28 1.87 -10.89
N LYS A 11 -8.62 1.75 -12.03
CA LYS A 11 -7.56 0.78 -12.29
C LYS A 11 -6.27 1.47 -12.71
N ALA A 12 -5.14 0.90 -12.31
CA ALA A 12 -3.83 1.38 -12.75
C ALA A 12 -2.83 0.25 -12.79
N THR A 13 -1.94 0.32 -13.77
CA THR A 13 -0.69 -0.44 -13.77
C THR A 13 0.46 0.55 -13.76
N VAL A 14 1.42 0.33 -12.87
CA VAL A 14 2.62 1.15 -12.69
C VAL A 14 3.82 0.22 -12.56
N SER A 15 4.91 0.59 -13.20
CA SER A 15 6.19 -0.12 -13.09
C SER A 15 7.32 0.86 -12.78
N ARG A 16 8.31 0.38 -12.03
CA ARG A 16 9.53 1.08 -11.68
C ARG A 16 10.71 0.14 -11.79
N GLN A 17 11.80 0.62 -12.35
CA GLN A 17 13.06 -0.12 -12.41
C GLN A 17 14.21 0.80 -12.00
N THR A 18 15.01 0.34 -11.06
CA THR A 18 16.26 0.96 -10.64
C THR A 18 17.43 0.05 -10.98
N LYS A 19 18.58 0.25 -10.36
CA LYS A 19 19.71 -0.69 -10.45
C LYS A 19 19.53 -1.86 -9.46
N GLU A 20 18.81 -1.62 -8.38
CA GLU A 20 18.62 -2.54 -7.25
C GLU A 20 17.33 -3.34 -7.38
N THR A 21 16.28 -2.75 -7.99
CA THR A 21 14.94 -3.34 -8.00
C THR A 21 14.25 -3.24 -9.37
N LYS A 22 13.31 -4.15 -9.59
CA LYS A 22 12.29 -4.05 -10.64
C LYS A 22 10.94 -4.40 -10.01
N VAL A 23 9.99 -3.46 -10.07
CA VAL A 23 8.65 -3.60 -9.48
C VAL A 23 7.60 -3.28 -10.51
N GLU A 24 6.59 -4.12 -10.62
CA GLU A 24 5.36 -3.89 -11.40
C GLU A 24 4.15 -4.17 -10.53
N ILE A 25 3.19 -3.24 -10.51
CA ILE A 25 1.94 -3.35 -9.75
C ILE A 25 0.75 -3.04 -10.64
N SER A 26 -0.22 -3.95 -10.64
CA SER A 26 -1.56 -3.73 -11.20
C SER A 26 -2.59 -3.70 -10.07
N LEU A 27 -3.37 -2.63 -10.01
CA LEU A 27 -4.35 -2.36 -8.96
C LEU A 27 -5.72 -2.05 -9.57
N ASP A 28 -6.76 -2.69 -9.04
CA ASP A 28 -8.16 -2.35 -9.25
C ASP A 28 -8.80 -2.02 -7.90
N LEU A 29 -9.15 -0.74 -7.68
CA LEU A 29 -9.78 -0.29 -6.44
C LEU A 29 -11.24 -0.76 -6.31
N ASP A 30 -11.87 -1.17 -7.41
CA ASP A 30 -13.21 -1.73 -7.47
C ASP A 30 -13.19 -3.27 -7.62
N GLY A 31 -12.14 -3.90 -7.09
CA GLY A 31 -11.87 -5.32 -7.21
C GLY A 31 -12.69 -6.21 -6.28
N THR A 32 -12.23 -7.44 -6.10
CA THR A 32 -12.93 -8.51 -5.36
C THR A 32 -12.17 -9.03 -4.15
N GLY A 33 -10.99 -8.50 -3.88
CA GLY A 33 -10.06 -9.01 -2.86
C GLY A 33 -9.13 -10.12 -3.37
N GLU A 34 -9.13 -10.39 -4.68
CA GLU A 34 -8.19 -11.29 -5.31
C GLU A 34 -6.80 -10.66 -5.38
N SER A 35 -5.77 -11.46 -5.16
CA SER A 35 -4.39 -10.97 -5.24
C SER A 35 -3.41 -12.01 -5.73
N ARG A 36 -2.36 -11.53 -6.40
CA ARG A 36 -1.18 -12.30 -6.77
C ARG A 36 0.05 -11.47 -6.43
N ILE A 37 0.78 -11.86 -5.39
CA ILE A 37 1.86 -11.07 -4.83
C ILE A 37 3.13 -11.90 -4.74
N GLN A 38 4.21 -11.38 -5.29
CA GLN A 38 5.52 -12.00 -5.34
C GLN A 38 6.60 -10.92 -5.15
N THR A 39 7.00 -10.66 -3.91
CA THR A 39 8.11 -9.74 -3.58
C THR A 39 9.39 -10.48 -3.21
N GLY A 40 9.31 -11.78 -2.97
CA GLY A 40 10.39 -12.58 -2.43
C GLY A 40 10.52 -12.52 -0.91
N ILE A 41 9.66 -11.74 -0.22
CA ILE A 41 9.63 -11.58 1.23
C ILE A 41 8.31 -12.15 1.74
N GLY A 42 8.30 -13.40 2.21
CA GLY A 42 7.08 -14.16 2.45
C GLY A 42 6.10 -13.50 3.43
N PHE A 43 6.58 -12.86 4.51
CA PHE A 43 5.71 -12.15 5.44
C PHE A 43 5.11 -10.89 4.82
N PHE A 44 5.87 -10.17 4.01
CA PHE A 44 5.39 -8.99 3.29
C PHE A 44 4.32 -9.36 2.26
N ASP A 45 4.55 -10.44 1.50
CA ASP A 45 3.55 -10.98 0.56
C ASP A 45 2.24 -11.31 1.28
N HIS A 46 2.34 -11.93 2.46
CA HIS A 46 1.17 -12.25 3.29
C HIS A 46 0.41 -10.99 3.73
N MET A 47 1.11 -9.97 4.22
CA MET A 47 0.49 -8.71 4.66
C MET A 47 -0.20 -7.96 3.52
N LEU A 48 0.43 -7.88 2.36
CA LEU A 48 -0.15 -7.26 1.16
C LEU A 48 -1.37 -8.06 0.65
N THR A 49 -1.33 -9.39 0.74
CA THR A 49 -2.47 -10.26 0.43
C THR A 49 -3.66 -9.97 1.35
N LEU A 50 -3.41 -9.83 2.66
CA LEU A 50 -4.46 -9.47 3.63
C LEU A 50 -5.02 -8.07 3.36
N MET A 51 -4.15 -7.11 3.03
CA MET A 51 -4.57 -5.75 2.66
C MET A 51 -5.52 -5.77 1.45
N ALA A 52 -5.16 -6.50 0.39
CA ALA A 52 -5.99 -6.65 -0.80
C ALA A 52 -7.33 -7.31 -0.47
N ARG A 53 -7.30 -8.41 0.28
CA ARG A 53 -8.49 -9.18 0.65
C ARG A 53 -9.48 -8.39 1.49
N HIS A 54 -9.01 -7.72 2.53
CA HIS A 54 -9.87 -6.97 3.45
C HIS A 54 -10.28 -5.60 2.90
N GLY A 55 -9.44 -5.01 2.03
CA GLY A 55 -9.76 -3.77 1.30
C GLY A 55 -10.61 -4.00 0.05
N LEU A 56 -10.86 -5.26 -0.34
CA LEU A 56 -11.56 -5.66 -1.57
C LEU A 56 -10.90 -5.13 -2.86
N PHE A 57 -9.59 -4.95 -2.86
CA PHE A 57 -8.83 -4.61 -4.06
C PHE A 57 -8.52 -5.86 -4.87
N THR A 58 -8.45 -5.75 -6.20
CA THR A 58 -7.70 -6.73 -6.99
C THR A 58 -6.28 -6.19 -7.13
N LEU A 59 -5.28 -6.96 -6.67
CA LEU A 59 -3.91 -6.50 -6.55
C LEU A 59 -2.92 -7.55 -7.08
N GLU A 60 -2.15 -7.17 -8.10
CA GLU A 60 -1.03 -7.97 -8.57
C GLU A 60 0.26 -7.20 -8.34
N ILE A 61 1.25 -7.87 -7.71
CA ILE A 61 2.58 -7.32 -7.44
C ILE A 61 3.61 -8.34 -7.89
N GLU A 62 4.49 -7.92 -8.76
CA GLU A 62 5.70 -8.64 -9.12
C GLU A 62 6.90 -7.74 -8.82
N ALA A 63 7.76 -8.16 -7.89
CA ALA A 63 8.95 -7.44 -7.51
C ALA A 63 10.15 -8.36 -7.46
N ALA A 64 11.27 -7.88 -7.98
CA ALA A 64 12.58 -8.49 -7.85
C ALA A 64 13.55 -7.42 -7.38
N GLY A 65 14.24 -7.67 -6.29
CA GLY A 65 15.23 -6.77 -5.71
C GLY A 65 16.44 -7.52 -5.19
N ASP A 66 17.41 -6.77 -4.69
CA ASP A 66 18.69 -7.22 -4.16
C ASP A 66 18.59 -7.78 -2.73
N LEU A 67 17.67 -8.74 -2.52
CA LEU A 67 17.37 -9.34 -1.22
C LEU A 67 18.59 -10.02 -0.54
N GLU A 68 19.65 -10.29 -1.29
CA GLU A 68 20.94 -10.73 -0.75
C GLU A 68 21.66 -9.63 0.04
N VAL A 69 21.31 -8.37 -0.18
CA VAL A 69 21.80 -7.23 0.61
C VAL A 69 20.90 -7.06 1.83
N ASP A 70 19.65 -6.68 1.61
CA ASP A 70 18.58 -6.61 2.63
C ASP A 70 17.20 -6.47 1.96
N SER A 71 16.16 -6.22 2.76
CA SER A 71 14.80 -6.03 2.28
C SER A 71 14.43 -4.58 1.94
N HIS A 72 15.30 -3.61 2.27
CA HIS A 72 14.98 -2.18 2.25
C HIS A 72 14.52 -1.71 0.88
N HIS A 73 15.39 -1.83 -0.14
CA HIS A 73 15.09 -1.34 -1.48
C HIS A 73 13.80 -1.95 -2.05
N THR A 74 13.59 -3.25 -1.83
CA THR A 74 12.38 -3.94 -2.31
C THR A 74 11.13 -3.43 -1.63
N VAL A 75 11.14 -3.29 -0.31
CA VAL A 75 9.98 -2.85 0.47
C VAL A 75 9.64 -1.39 0.18
N GLU A 76 10.64 -0.51 0.12
CA GLU A 76 10.46 0.90 -0.22
C GLU A 76 9.90 1.06 -1.63
N ASP A 77 10.50 0.42 -2.64
CA ASP A 77 10.07 0.53 -4.03
C ASP A 77 8.68 -0.06 -4.28
N VAL A 78 8.28 -1.12 -3.58
CA VAL A 78 6.89 -1.61 -3.58
C VAL A 78 5.96 -0.55 -2.99
N GLY A 79 6.32 0.11 -1.90
CA GLY A 79 5.57 1.22 -1.32
C GLY A 79 5.39 2.39 -2.28
N ILE A 80 6.47 2.80 -2.96
CA ILE A 80 6.46 3.86 -3.98
C ILE A 80 5.49 3.51 -5.11
N VAL A 81 5.66 2.32 -5.72
CA VAL A 81 4.87 1.93 -6.89
C VAL A 81 3.41 1.71 -6.54
N LEU A 82 3.12 1.14 -5.35
CA LEU A 82 1.75 0.97 -4.87
C LEU A 82 1.09 2.32 -4.60
N GLY A 83 1.79 3.26 -3.97
CA GLY A 83 1.31 4.63 -3.77
C GLY A 83 0.96 5.32 -5.09
N GLN A 84 1.83 5.21 -6.09
CA GLN A 84 1.59 5.74 -7.44
C GLN A 84 0.40 5.06 -8.13
N ALA A 85 0.25 3.74 -7.98
CA ALA A 85 -0.88 2.99 -8.53
C ALA A 85 -2.21 3.44 -7.89
N ILE A 86 -2.23 3.64 -6.56
CA ILE A 86 -3.39 4.18 -5.84
C ILE A 86 -3.73 5.59 -6.33
N ALA A 87 -2.76 6.50 -6.40
CA ALA A 87 -2.99 7.86 -6.89
C ALA A 87 -3.54 7.88 -8.31
N LYS A 88 -2.98 7.06 -9.20
CA LYS A 88 -3.40 6.95 -10.60
C LYS A 88 -4.79 6.34 -10.75
N ALA A 89 -5.10 5.28 -9.99
CA ALA A 89 -6.41 4.64 -9.99
C ALA A 89 -7.50 5.54 -9.40
N ALA A 90 -7.20 6.32 -8.35
CA ALA A 90 -8.13 7.29 -7.77
C ALA A 90 -8.42 8.48 -8.71
N GLY A 91 -7.51 8.81 -9.63
CA GLY A 91 -7.68 9.86 -10.63
C GLY A 91 -8.05 11.21 -10.01
N GLU A 92 -9.06 11.87 -10.59
CA GLU A 92 -9.55 13.19 -10.16
C GLU A 92 -10.25 13.18 -8.77
N LYS A 93 -10.33 12.04 -8.12
CA LYS A 93 -10.95 11.84 -6.79
C LYS A 93 -12.44 12.26 -6.71
N TYR A 94 -13.15 12.28 -7.83
CA TYR A 94 -14.58 12.55 -7.83
C TYR A 94 -15.38 11.34 -7.31
N GLY A 95 -16.34 11.64 -6.42
CA GLY A 95 -17.25 10.61 -5.91
C GLY A 95 -16.63 9.61 -4.95
N ILE A 96 -15.36 9.84 -4.52
CA ILE A 96 -14.73 9.02 -3.49
C ILE A 96 -15.11 9.50 -2.09
N ARG A 97 -15.05 8.58 -1.13
CA ARG A 97 -15.06 8.92 0.28
C ARG A 97 -13.64 9.37 0.65
N ARG A 98 -13.42 10.69 0.83
CA ARG A 98 -12.10 11.28 1.06
C ARG A 98 -11.46 10.82 2.34
N TYR A 99 -12.24 10.67 3.42
CA TYR A 99 -11.75 10.26 4.74
C TYR A 99 -12.11 8.82 5.02
N GLY A 100 -11.17 8.05 5.54
CA GLY A 100 -11.37 6.69 6.01
C GLY A 100 -10.78 6.48 7.39
N GLN A 101 -11.43 5.63 8.20
CA GLN A 101 -10.90 5.22 9.50
C GLN A 101 -11.36 3.81 9.83
N ILE A 102 -10.51 3.06 10.52
CA ILE A 102 -10.83 1.74 11.00
C ILE A 102 -10.06 1.41 12.27
N TYR A 103 -10.73 0.71 13.21
CA TYR A 103 -10.09 -0.01 14.31
C TYR A 103 -9.99 -1.48 13.93
N VAL A 104 -8.82 -2.06 14.03
CA VAL A 104 -8.57 -3.48 13.77
C VAL A 104 -8.07 -4.14 15.05
N PRO A 105 -8.89 -4.96 15.73
CA PRO A 105 -8.45 -5.73 16.89
C PRO A 105 -7.84 -7.06 16.45
N MET A 106 -6.84 -7.51 17.19
CA MET A 106 -6.29 -8.86 17.11
C MET A 106 -5.75 -9.22 18.50
N ASP A 107 -6.46 -10.10 19.19
CA ASP A 107 -6.21 -10.45 20.60
C ASP A 107 -6.06 -9.20 21.49
N GLU A 108 -4.92 -8.99 22.12
CA GLU A 108 -4.63 -7.80 22.92
C GLU A 108 -4.24 -6.56 22.09
N ALA A 109 -3.92 -6.74 20.82
CA ALA A 109 -3.50 -5.63 19.97
C ALA A 109 -4.71 -4.90 19.35
N LEU A 110 -4.64 -3.58 19.32
CA LEU A 110 -5.65 -2.74 18.68
C LEU A 110 -4.97 -1.66 17.84
N ALA A 111 -5.10 -1.76 16.54
CA ALA A 111 -4.61 -0.74 15.61
C ALA A 111 -5.73 0.23 15.21
N LEU A 112 -5.45 1.53 15.24
CA LEU A 112 -6.26 2.57 14.62
C LEU A 112 -5.56 3.09 13.37
N VAL A 113 -6.25 3.10 12.24
CA VAL A 113 -5.79 3.70 11.00
C VAL A 113 -6.77 4.78 10.57
N VAL A 114 -6.27 5.98 10.28
CA VAL A 114 -7.05 7.10 9.75
C VAL A 114 -6.33 7.69 8.56
N LEU A 115 -7.04 7.94 7.48
CA LEU A 115 -6.47 8.53 6.28
C LEU A 115 -7.31 9.68 5.70
N ASP A 116 -6.63 10.63 5.06
CA ASP A 116 -7.21 11.71 4.25
C ASP A 116 -6.59 11.69 2.84
N PHE A 117 -7.41 11.51 1.83
CA PHE A 117 -7.02 11.54 0.42
C PHE A 117 -6.85 12.98 -0.10
N SER A 118 -6.11 13.80 0.64
CA SER A 118 -6.00 15.26 0.43
C SER A 118 -5.16 15.67 -0.77
N GLY A 119 -4.26 14.82 -1.25
CA GLY A 119 -3.19 15.18 -2.18
C GLY A 119 -1.92 15.69 -1.47
N ARG A 120 -1.93 15.78 -0.13
CA ARG A 120 -0.78 16.13 0.70
C ARG A 120 -0.32 14.91 1.45
N SER A 121 0.93 14.52 1.24
CA SER A 121 1.52 13.39 1.93
C SER A 121 1.92 13.74 3.36
N TYR A 122 1.60 12.85 4.28
CA TYR A 122 2.08 12.89 5.65
C TYR A 122 1.87 11.53 6.31
N LEU A 123 2.87 11.02 7.01
CA LEU A 123 2.73 9.85 7.86
C LEU A 123 2.95 10.22 9.32
N ALA A 124 1.94 9.96 10.17
CA ALA A 124 2.07 9.89 11.63
C ALA A 124 2.03 8.42 12.03
N PHE A 125 3.14 7.89 12.48
CA PHE A 125 3.28 6.50 12.89
C PHE A 125 3.59 6.42 14.38
N GLU A 126 2.61 6.01 15.17
CA GLU A 126 2.66 5.88 16.63
C GLU A 126 2.39 4.41 16.99
N ALA A 127 3.30 3.51 16.59
CA ALA A 127 3.21 2.09 16.89
C ALA A 127 4.58 1.56 17.34
N GLU A 128 4.61 0.91 18.49
CA GLU A 128 5.81 0.26 19.02
C GLU A 128 5.85 -1.20 18.57
N LEU A 129 6.30 -1.43 17.34
CA LEU A 129 6.35 -2.78 16.76
C LEU A 129 7.50 -3.65 17.29
N GLY A 130 8.37 -3.10 18.14
CA GLY A 130 9.59 -3.76 18.60
C GLY A 130 10.70 -3.73 17.56
N GLN A 131 11.69 -4.60 17.75
CA GLN A 131 12.86 -4.74 16.88
C GLN A 131 12.99 -6.19 16.40
N GLY A 132 13.63 -6.37 15.26
CA GLY A 132 13.95 -7.69 14.73
C GLY A 132 13.33 -7.98 13.37
N ARG A 133 13.19 -9.26 13.06
CA ARG A 133 12.75 -9.73 11.74
C ARG A 133 11.62 -10.74 11.87
N VAL A 134 10.62 -10.60 11.02
CA VAL A 134 9.49 -11.54 10.92
C VAL A 134 9.40 -12.06 9.48
N GLY A 135 9.60 -13.36 9.29
CA GLY A 135 9.47 -13.99 7.97
C GLY A 135 10.27 -13.30 6.86
N GLY A 136 11.50 -12.87 7.16
CA GLY A 136 12.39 -12.20 6.21
C GLY A 136 12.20 -10.67 6.10
N LEU A 137 11.16 -10.10 6.73
CA LEU A 137 10.92 -8.67 6.80
C LEU A 137 11.51 -8.09 8.09
N ASP A 138 12.36 -7.09 7.98
CA ASP A 138 12.80 -6.30 9.13
C ASP A 138 11.66 -5.39 9.60
N VAL A 139 11.35 -5.40 10.89
CA VAL A 139 10.17 -4.70 11.45
C VAL A 139 10.20 -3.19 11.17
N GLU A 140 11.38 -2.61 11.11
CA GLU A 140 11.60 -1.19 10.78
C GLU A 140 11.10 -0.83 9.38
N MET A 141 11.07 -1.80 8.46
CA MET A 141 10.60 -1.60 7.09
C MET A 141 9.09 -1.36 6.98
N VAL A 142 8.33 -1.65 8.04
CA VAL A 142 6.88 -1.36 8.06
C VAL A 142 6.64 0.15 7.97
N GLU A 143 7.37 0.95 8.75
CA GLU A 143 7.25 2.42 8.69
C GLU A 143 7.75 2.95 7.35
N GLU A 144 8.87 2.44 6.82
CA GLU A 144 9.40 2.85 5.51
C GLU A 144 8.43 2.56 4.37
N PHE A 145 7.82 1.37 4.35
CA PHE A 145 6.77 1.03 3.39
C PHE A 145 5.59 2.01 3.46
N LEU A 146 5.07 2.27 4.66
CA LEU A 146 3.92 3.15 4.86
C LEU A 146 4.24 4.60 4.50
N ARG A 147 5.45 5.06 4.73
CA ARG A 147 5.95 6.36 4.33
C ARG A 147 6.02 6.48 2.83
N ALA A 148 6.68 5.54 2.16
CA ALA A 148 6.77 5.50 0.71
C ALA A 148 5.39 5.46 0.05
N LEU A 149 4.48 4.65 0.58
CA LEU A 149 3.09 4.57 0.12
C LEU A 149 2.34 5.90 0.31
N ALA A 150 2.38 6.49 1.50
CA ALA A 150 1.68 7.74 1.80
C ALA A 150 2.18 8.90 0.92
N ASP A 151 3.50 8.99 0.74
CA ASP A 151 4.13 10.03 -0.07
C ASP A 151 3.75 9.94 -1.54
N ASN A 152 3.72 8.74 -2.09
CA ASN A 152 3.43 8.52 -3.51
C ASN A 152 1.93 8.44 -3.82
N ALA A 153 1.08 8.10 -2.85
CA ALA A 153 -0.37 8.17 -2.99
C ALA A 153 -0.92 9.59 -2.75
N GLY A 154 -0.14 10.50 -2.17
CA GLY A 154 -0.58 11.83 -1.78
C GLY A 154 -1.66 11.79 -0.70
N ILE A 155 -1.46 10.96 0.32
CA ILE A 155 -2.38 10.80 1.45
C ILE A 155 -1.75 11.24 2.77
N THR A 156 -2.57 11.81 3.63
CA THR A 156 -2.25 11.94 5.05
C THR A 156 -2.69 10.65 5.75
N LEU A 157 -1.76 9.95 6.40
CA LEU A 157 -1.98 8.65 7.04
C LEU A 157 -1.56 8.73 8.50
N HIS A 158 -2.47 8.38 9.41
CA HIS A 158 -2.20 8.23 10.83
C HIS A 158 -2.40 6.79 11.26
N ILE A 159 -1.43 6.22 11.96
CA ILE A 159 -1.47 4.87 12.52
C ILE A 159 -1.09 4.93 13.99
N ARG A 160 -1.91 4.29 14.82
CA ARG A 160 -1.69 4.11 16.26
C ARG A 160 -1.92 2.67 16.64
N MET A 161 -1.05 2.14 17.50
CA MET A 161 -1.19 0.81 18.07
C MET A 161 -0.68 0.78 19.50
#